data_dbfaf30b145607df511de1a099b83848
#
_entry.id   dbfaf30b145607df511de1a099b83848
#
_cell.length_a   1.000
_cell.length_b   1.000
_cell.length_c   1.000
_cell.angle_alpha   90.00
_cell.angle_beta   90.00
_cell.angle_gamma   90.00
#
_symmetry.space_group_name_H-M   'P 1'
#
loop_
_entity.id
_entity.type
_entity.pdbx_description
1 polymer ?
#
loop_
_entity_poly.entity_id
_entity_poly.type
_entity_poly.pdbx_seq_one_letter_code
_entity_poly.pdbx_strand_id
1 'polypeptide(L)'
;MANKIDVKELLEAGVHFGHMTRKWDPNMAPYIYMERNGIHIINLYKTAAKIEEASEAMQKIAASGRKILFVATKKQAKDIVAEKAAACNMPYITERWPGGMLTNFVTIRKAVKKMATIDRMKKDGTFMTLSKKERLQVDRLRAKLDKNLGSIADMSRLPAALFVVDIKAEHIAIKEAQKLNIPVFAMVDTNSDPREVDYVIPSNDDASKSIDKILSLVTDAVKDGLANRTSEKEGDEATEVEAVEAVAAPEVAAVETPATEVEATEETKSEE
;
A
#
# COMPACT_ATOMS: atom_id res chain seq x y z
N MET A 1 -15.28 0.74 -16.13
CA MET A 1 -16.27 1.82 -15.94
C MET A 1 -16.30 2.14 -14.46
N ALA A 2 -15.98 3.38 -14.07
CA ALA A 2 -16.02 3.76 -12.66
C ALA A 2 -17.46 3.61 -12.14
N ASN A 3 -17.64 2.81 -11.11
CA ASN A 3 -18.93 2.66 -10.43
C ASN A 3 -19.31 4.01 -9.84
N LYS A 4 -20.36 4.63 -10.39
CA LYS A 4 -20.84 5.94 -9.92
C LYS A 4 -21.22 5.82 -8.45
N ILE A 5 -20.58 6.58 -7.59
CA ILE A 5 -20.76 6.52 -6.14
C ILE A 5 -22.17 7.01 -5.79
N ASP A 6 -22.96 6.17 -5.13
CA ASP A 6 -24.30 6.54 -4.69
C ASP A 6 -24.23 7.38 -3.41
N VAL A 7 -24.68 8.64 -3.53
CA VAL A 7 -24.72 9.58 -2.40
C VAL A 7 -25.67 9.11 -1.29
N LYS A 8 -26.70 8.31 -1.63
CA LYS A 8 -27.63 7.75 -0.63
C LYS A 8 -26.92 6.75 0.29
N GLU A 9 -26.08 5.88 -0.27
CA GLU A 9 -25.29 4.93 0.52
C GLU A 9 -24.31 5.64 1.45
N LEU A 10 -23.68 6.74 0.99
CA LEU A 10 -22.83 7.57 1.83
C LEU A 10 -23.62 8.23 2.98
N LEU A 11 -24.85 8.66 2.71
CA LEU A 11 -25.72 9.24 3.72
C LEU A 11 -26.10 8.21 4.80
N GLU A 12 -26.50 7.01 4.40
CA GLU A 12 -26.87 5.90 5.30
C GLU A 12 -25.68 5.43 6.14
N ALA A 13 -24.47 5.44 5.59
CA ALA A 13 -23.23 5.15 6.31
C ALA A 13 -22.85 6.26 7.30
N GLY A 14 -23.49 7.43 7.26
CA GLY A 14 -23.21 8.55 8.15
C GLY A 14 -21.93 9.32 7.84
N VAL A 15 -21.48 9.29 6.58
CA VAL A 15 -20.27 9.99 6.10
C VAL A 15 -20.40 11.51 6.24
N HIS A 16 -21.62 12.03 6.21
CA HIS A 16 -21.93 13.46 6.24
C HIS A 16 -21.76 14.13 7.61
N PHE A 17 -21.65 13.37 8.69
CA PHE A 17 -21.46 13.94 10.02
C PHE A 17 -20.01 14.40 10.20
N GLY A 18 -19.82 15.66 10.55
CA GLY A 18 -18.55 16.20 10.97
C GLY A 18 -18.50 16.42 12.47
N HIS A 19 -17.53 17.19 12.93
CA HIS A 19 -17.33 17.55 14.32
C HIS A 19 -18.14 18.79 14.74
N MET A 20 -18.13 19.07 16.04
CA MET A 20 -18.79 20.27 16.61
C MET A 20 -18.17 21.56 16.06
N THR A 21 -18.98 22.57 15.85
CA THR A 21 -18.62 23.89 15.31
C THR A 21 -17.46 24.57 16.05
N ARG A 22 -17.31 24.37 17.36
CA ARG A 22 -16.19 24.92 18.13
C ARG A 22 -14.82 24.25 17.89
N LYS A 23 -14.78 23.11 17.20
CA LYS A 23 -13.55 22.34 16.96
C LYS A 23 -13.14 22.30 15.49
N TRP A 24 -13.89 22.95 14.63
CA TRP A 24 -13.68 22.89 13.19
C TRP A 24 -12.44 23.67 12.74
N ASP A 25 -11.93 23.33 11.58
CA ASP A 25 -10.88 24.08 10.91
C ASP A 25 -11.49 24.98 9.82
N PRO A 26 -11.15 26.29 9.75
CA PRO A 26 -11.66 27.20 8.73
C PRO A 26 -11.35 26.78 7.30
N ASN A 27 -10.25 26.05 7.07
CA ASN A 27 -9.86 25.57 5.75
C ASN A 27 -10.80 24.47 5.21
N MET A 28 -11.61 23.86 6.09
CA MET A 28 -12.66 22.91 5.71
C MET A 28 -13.97 23.59 5.23
N ALA A 29 -14.10 24.92 5.34
CA ALA A 29 -15.29 25.65 4.89
C ALA A 29 -15.79 25.26 3.48
N PRO A 30 -14.94 25.06 2.46
CA PRO A 30 -15.39 24.65 1.13
C PRO A 30 -16.11 23.30 1.09
N TYR A 31 -15.88 22.40 2.06
CA TYR A 31 -16.43 21.03 2.11
C TYR A 31 -17.66 20.92 3.01
N ILE A 32 -17.94 21.95 3.81
CA ILE A 32 -19.11 22.00 4.71
C ILE A 32 -20.34 22.43 3.91
N TYR A 33 -21.44 21.72 4.09
CA TYR A 33 -22.72 22.04 3.47
C TYR A 33 -23.56 23.00 4.35
N MET A 34 -23.70 22.67 5.63
CA MET A 34 -24.46 23.45 6.62
C MET A 34 -24.08 23.10 8.05
N GLU A 35 -24.57 23.87 8.99
CA GLU A 35 -24.54 23.56 10.42
C GLU A 35 -25.93 23.10 10.90
N ARG A 36 -25.98 22.06 11.71
CA ARG A 36 -27.19 21.56 12.34
C ARG A 36 -26.91 21.09 13.77
N ASN A 37 -27.63 21.62 14.75
CA ASN A 37 -27.47 21.28 16.17
C ASN A 37 -26.02 21.45 16.69
N GLY A 38 -25.28 22.45 16.22
CA GLY A 38 -23.90 22.71 16.62
C GLY A 38 -22.88 21.71 16.05
N ILE A 39 -23.26 20.95 15.00
CA ILE A 39 -22.41 20.01 14.29
C ILE A 39 -22.37 20.41 12.81
N HIS A 40 -21.19 20.40 12.22
CA HIS A 40 -21.03 20.61 10.78
C HIS A 40 -21.45 19.39 9.98
N ILE A 41 -22.14 19.62 8.87
CA ILE A 41 -22.55 18.60 7.92
C ILE A 41 -21.71 18.74 6.65
N ILE A 42 -21.03 17.66 6.28
CA ILE A 42 -20.16 17.59 5.11
C ILE A 42 -20.99 17.46 3.84
N ASN A 43 -20.56 18.08 2.78
CA ASN A 43 -21.20 18.02 1.46
C ASN A 43 -20.85 16.71 0.75
N LEU A 44 -21.79 15.76 0.73
CA LEU A 44 -21.60 14.43 0.14
C LEU A 44 -21.36 14.42 -1.37
N TYR A 45 -21.83 15.42 -2.11
CA TYR A 45 -21.52 15.54 -3.55
C TYR A 45 -20.03 15.81 -3.77
N LYS A 46 -19.44 16.67 -2.93
CA LYS A 46 -18.00 16.91 -2.96
C LYS A 46 -17.21 15.70 -2.48
N THR A 47 -17.72 15.00 -1.46
CA THR A 47 -17.12 13.74 -1.00
C THR A 47 -17.09 12.72 -2.12
N ALA A 48 -18.21 12.49 -2.83
CA ALA A 48 -18.26 11.54 -3.93
C ALA A 48 -17.25 11.88 -5.05
N ALA A 49 -17.22 13.14 -5.50
CA ALA A 49 -16.26 13.59 -6.51
C ALA A 49 -14.79 13.40 -6.06
N LYS A 50 -14.50 13.65 -4.76
CA LYS A 50 -13.15 13.50 -4.22
C LYS A 50 -12.77 12.02 -3.99
N ILE A 51 -13.71 11.15 -3.71
CA ILE A 51 -13.47 9.71 -3.68
C ILE A 51 -13.17 9.18 -5.09
N GLU A 52 -13.90 9.63 -6.12
CA GLU A 52 -13.64 9.25 -7.52
C GLU A 52 -12.23 9.66 -7.93
N GLU A 53 -11.84 10.93 -7.70
CA GLU A 53 -10.50 11.45 -7.98
C GLU A 53 -9.39 10.64 -7.27
N ALA A 54 -9.57 10.36 -5.98
CA ALA A 54 -8.63 9.59 -5.18
C ALA A 54 -8.54 8.13 -5.67
N SER A 55 -9.68 7.52 -5.97
CA SER A 55 -9.77 6.14 -6.45
C SER A 55 -9.06 5.94 -7.78
N GLU A 56 -9.24 6.85 -8.74
CA GLU A 56 -8.55 6.81 -10.02
C GLU A 56 -7.02 6.92 -9.86
N ALA A 57 -6.56 7.83 -8.98
CA ALA A 57 -5.14 7.99 -8.72
C ALA A 57 -4.55 6.74 -8.05
N MET A 58 -5.25 6.17 -7.06
CA MET A 58 -4.81 4.95 -6.38
C MET A 58 -4.84 3.73 -7.30
N GLN A 59 -5.84 3.62 -8.19
CA GLN A 59 -5.91 2.58 -9.22
C GLN A 59 -4.68 2.60 -10.13
N LYS A 60 -4.27 3.79 -10.61
CA LYS A 60 -3.07 3.96 -11.44
C LYS A 60 -1.78 3.56 -10.70
N ILE A 61 -1.68 3.90 -9.41
CA ILE A 61 -0.55 3.48 -8.55
C ILE A 61 -0.52 1.96 -8.40
N ALA A 62 -1.66 1.33 -8.15
CA ALA A 62 -1.78 -0.13 -8.00
C ALA A 62 -1.48 -0.87 -9.31
N ALA A 63 -1.96 -0.37 -10.45
CA ALA A 63 -1.64 -0.90 -11.79
C ALA A 63 -0.13 -0.89 -12.07
N SER A 64 0.60 0.14 -11.63
CA SER A 64 2.06 0.15 -11.73
C SER A 64 2.78 -0.86 -10.80
N GLY A 65 2.03 -1.63 -10.00
CA GLY A 65 2.55 -2.65 -9.07
C GLY A 65 3.23 -2.10 -7.83
N ARG A 66 3.12 -0.81 -7.57
CA ARG A 66 3.65 -0.17 -6.36
C ARG A 66 2.69 -0.34 -5.20
N LYS A 67 3.23 -0.39 -3.99
CA LYS A 67 2.44 -0.57 -2.77
C LYS A 67 1.93 0.76 -2.22
N ILE A 68 0.71 0.74 -1.70
CA ILE A 68 0.08 1.82 -0.96
C ILE A 68 0.06 1.42 0.50
N LEU A 69 0.52 2.29 1.40
CA LEU A 69 0.55 2.02 2.84
C LEU A 69 -0.68 2.64 3.50
N PHE A 70 -1.50 1.80 4.13
CA PHE A 70 -2.68 2.24 4.88
C PHE A 70 -2.31 2.51 6.34
N VAL A 71 -2.78 3.65 6.88
CA VAL A 71 -2.44 4.09 8.24
C VAL A 71 -3.71 4.50 8.99
N ALA A 72 -3.95 3.85 10.12
CA ALA A 72 -5.09 4.18 10.98
C ALA A 72 -4.85 3.71 12.42
N THR A 73 -4.53 4.61 13.34
CA THR A 73 -4.37 4.25 14.76
C THR A 73 -5.65 4.42 15.58
N LYS A 74 -6.68 5.03 14.99
CA LYS A 74 -7.99 5.23 15.63
C LYS A 74 -8.69 3.91 15.91
N LYS A 75 -9.22 3.71 17.12
CA LYS A 75 -9.83 2.43 17.54
C LYS A 75 -10.94 1.95 16.61
N GLN A 76 -11.75 2.88 16.10
CA GLN A 76 -12.86 2.57 15.20
C GLN A 76 -12.42 2.13 13.80
N ALA A 77 -11.20 2.51 13.39
CA ALA A 77 -10.67 2.26 12.05
C ALA A 77 -9.73 1.05 11.98
N LYS A 78 -9.07 0.67 13.09
CA LYS A 78 -8.01 -0.34 13.13
C LYS A 78 -8.38 -1.65 12.43
N ASP A 79 -9.47 -2.27 12.89
CA ASP A 79 -9.86 -3.59 12.44
C ASP A 79 -10.32 -3.56 10.97
N ILE A 80 -11.07 -2.51 10.61
CA ILE A 80 -11.57 -2.29 9.25
C ILE A 80 -10.41 -2.09 8.26
N VAL A 81 -9.44 -1.23 8.62
CA VAL A 81 -8.26 -0.99 7.78
C VAL A 81 -7.41 -2.25 7.64
N ALA A 82 -7.20 -3.00 8.73
CA ALA A 82 -6.45 -4.25 8.68
C ALA A 82 -7.09 -5.27 7.74
N GLU A 83 -8.41 -5.47 7.83
CA GLU A 83 -9.16 -6.40 6.98
C GLU A 83 -9.12 -5.97 5.50
N LYS A 84 -9.48 -4.72 5.20
CA LYS A 84 -9.54 -4.21 3.82
C LYS A 84 -8.18 -4.16 3.14
N ALA A 85 -7.14 -3.69 3.84
CA ALA A 85 -5.78 -3.64 3.30
C ALA A 85 -5.20 -5.05 3.07
N ALA A 86 -5.44 -5.99 4.00
CA ALA A 86 -5.04 -7.38 3.82
C ALA A 86 -5.72 -8.04 2.61
N ALA A 87 -7.02 -7.76 2.37
CA ALA A 87 -7.75 -8.25 1.22
C ALA A 87 -7.18 -7.77 -0.14
N CYS A 88 -6.46 -6.65 -0.15
CA CYS A 88 -5.77 -6.11 -1.33
C CYS A 88 -4.27 -6.44 -1.33
N ASN A 89 -3.78 -7.23 -0.37
CA ASN A 89 -2.35 -7.51 -0.19
C ASN A 89 -1.49 -6.23 -0.11
N MET A 90 -2.02 -5.19 0.54
CA MET A 90 -1.34 -3.92 0.79
C MET A 90 -0.85 -3.84 2.24
N PRO A 91 0.32 -3.21 2.50
CA PRO A 91 0.82 -2.99 3.84
C PRO A 91 -0.07 -2.01 4.61
N TYR A 92 -0.16 -2.21 5.94
CA TYR A 92 -0.94 -1.33 6.80
C TYR A 92 -0.29 -1.15 8.18
N ILE A 93 -0.61 -0.06 8.87
CA ILE A 93 -0.20 0.22 10.25
C ILE A 93 -1.44 0.65 11.03
N THR A 94 -1.77 -0.13 12.07
CA THR A 94 -2.99 0.07 12.85
C THR A 94 -2.73 0.33 14.34
N GLU A 95 -1.56 -0.02 14.86
CA GLU A 95 -1.31 0.12 16.30
C GLU A 95 -0.67 1.46 16.66
N ARG A 96 0.51 1.71 16.18
CA ARG A 96 1.25 2.95 16.43
C ARG A 96 2.18 3.24 15.27
N TRP A 97 2.18 4.46 14.81
CA TRP A 97 3.20 4.93 13.87
C TRP A 97 4.55 5.07 14.57
N PRO A 98 5.57 4.28 14.21
CA PRO A 98 6.91 4.49 14.74
C PRO A 98 7.54 5.69 14.03
N GLY A 99 7.99 6.69 14.79
CA GLY A 99 8.69 7.83 14.20
C GLY A 99 9.90 7.38 13.38
N GLY A 100 10.06 7.96 12.19
CA GLY A 100 11.09 7.56 11.23
C GLY A 100 10.70 6.36 10.36
N MET A 101 9.42 6.01 10.32
CA MET A 101 8.94 4.88 9.53
C MET A 101 9.27 5.00 8.03
N LEU A 102 9.14 6.18 7.47
CA LEU A 102 9.48 6.49 6.08
C LEU A 102 10.87 7.11 6.00
N THR A 103 11.17 8.10 6.81
CA THR A 103 12.42 8.87 6.76
C THR A 103 13.64 8.07 7.20
N ASN A 104 13.47 7.08 8.07
CA ASN A 104 14.54 6.17 8.52
C ASN A 104 14.17 4.69 8.28
N PHE A 105 13.73 4.41 7.08
CA PHE A 105 13.25 3.08 6.68
C PHE A 105 14.28 1.98 6.87
N VAL A 106 15.58 2.29 6.72
CA VAL A 106 16.68 1.34 6.95
C VAL A 106 16.64 0.76 8.37
N THR A 107 16.38 1.60 9.38
CA THR A 107 16.28 1.16 10.78
C THR A 107 15.03 0.32 11.02
N ILE A 108 13.92 0.67 10.40
CA ILE A 108 12.68 -0.13 10.45
C ILE A 108 12.91 -1.51 9.82
N ARG A 109 13.58 -1.58 8.67
CA ARG A 109 13.97 -2.87 8.06
C ARG A 109 14.88 -3.72 8.94
N LYS A 110 15.79 -3.10 9.70
CA LYS A 110 16.60 -3.82 10.70
C LYS A 110 15.71 -4.43 11.80
N ALA A 111 14.68 -3.71 12.25
CA ALA A 111 13.72 -4.23 13.23
C ALA A 111 12.88 -5.40 12.67
N VAL A 112 12.43 -5.31 11.42
CA VAL A 112 11.73 -6.41 10.71
C VAL A 112 12.67 -7.62 10.54
N LYS A 113 13.92 -7.42 10.12
CA LYS A 113 14.92 -8.51 10.04
C LYS A 113 15.16 -9.17 11.39
N LYS A 114 15.17 -8.39 12.49
CA LYS A 114 15.30 -8.94 13.84
C LYS A 114 14.13 -9.86 14.20
N MET A 115 12.91 -9.52 13.78
CA MET A 115 11.73 -10.39 13.95
C MET A 115 11.92 -11.72 13.21
N ALA A 116 12.32 -11.66 11.93
CA ALA A 116 12.61 -12.85 11.14
C ALA A 116 13.76 -13.72 11.73
N THR A 117 14.78 -13.08 12.31
CA THR A 117 15.88 -13.78 13.00
C THR A 117 15.37 -14.53 14.22
N ILE A 118 14.49 -13.93 15.02
CA ILE A 118 13.87 -14.58 16.17
C ILE A 118 13.05 -15.80 15.72
N ASP A 119 12.27 -15.65 14.66
CA ASP A 119 11.47 -16.76 14.13
C ASP A 119 12.36 -17.91 13.60
N ARG A 120 13.52 -17.60 12.98
CA ARG A 120 14.53 -18.59 12.60
C ARG A 120 15.12 -19.30 13.82
N MET A 121 15.55 -18.55 14.86
CA MET A 121 16.07 -19.12 16.09
C MET A 121 15.09 -20.12 16.76
N LYS A 122 13.79 -19.84 16.65
CA LYS A 122 12.76 -20.77 17.15
C LYS A 122 12.68 -22.05 16.34
N LYS A 123 12.84 -21.97 15.01
CA LYS A 123 12.84 -23.12 14.11
C LYS A 123 14.11 -23.98 14.25
N ASP A 124 15.26 -23.35 14.39
CA ASP A 124 16.57 -24.00 14.48
C ASP A 124 16.85 -24.62 15.86
N GLY A 125 15.92 -24.48 16.82
CA GLY A 125 16.10 -25.01 18.18
C GLY A 125 17.04 -24.21 19.06
N THR A 126 17.79 -23.24 18.53
CA THR A 126 18.70 -22.36 19.30
C THR A 126 17.97 -21.60 20.41
N PHE A 127 16.67 -21.35 20.23
CA PHE A 127 15.81 -20.75 21.26
C PHE A 127 15.76 -21.57 22.55
N MET A 128 15.91 -22.91 22.49
CA MET A 128 15.86 -23.78 23.64
C MET A 128 17.16 -23.75 24.49
N THR A 129 18.29 -23.30 23.90
CA THR A 129 19.57 -23.16 24.64
C THR A 129 19.59 -21.93 25.54
N LEU A 130 18.69 -20.98 25.32
CA LEU A 130 18.57 -19.76 26.12
C LEU A 130 17.98 -20.06 27.50
N SER A 131 18.35 -19.25 28.51
CA SER A 131 17.75 -19.31 29.84
C SER A 131 16.24 -18.98 29.78
N LYS A 132 15.48 -19.44 30.77
CA LYS A 132 14.02 -19.19 30.85
C LYS A 132 13.67 -17.69 30.79
N LYS A 133 14.50 -16.85 31.45
CA LYS A 133 14.33 -15.38 31.46
C LYS A 133 14.55 -14.78 30.07
N GLU A 134 15.59 -15.19 29.39
CA GLU A 134 15.91 -14.70 28.04
C GLU A 134 14.84 -15.12 27.03
N ARG A 135 14.39 -16.37 27.06
CA ARG A 135 13.28 -16.84 26.21
C ARG A 135 12.06 -15.94 26.35
N LEU A 136 11.66 -15.64 27.58
CA LEU A 136 10.52 -14.76 27.84
C LEU A 136 10.73 -13.34 27.31
N GLN A 137 11.95 -12.79 27.41
CA GLN A 137 12.27 -11.47 26.87
C GLN A 137 12.23 -11.45 25.34
N VAL A 138 12.77 -12.49 24.70
CA VAL A 138 12.75 -12.62 23.24
C VAL A 138 11.32 -12.79 22.73
N ASP A 139 10.49 -13.59 23.41
CA ASP A 139 9.07 -13.75 23.05
C ASP A 139 8.29 -12.44 23.16
N ARG A 140 8.48 -11.70 24.25
CA ARG A 140 7.85 -10.37 24.42
C ARG A 140 8.31 -9.38 23.36
N LEU A 141 9.59 -9.40 23.03
CA LEU A 141 10.14 -8.54 21.98
C LEU A 141 9.54 -8.91 20.61
N ARG A 142 9.47 -10.20 20.28
CA ARG A 142 8.88 -10.69 19.04
C ARG A 142 7.41 -10.26 18.92
N ALA A 143 6.62 -10.49 19.98
CA ALA A 143 5.21 -10.13 20.01
C ALA A 143 5.00 -8.60 19.83
N LYS A 144 5.87 -7.77 20.45
CA LYS A 144 5.83 -6.32 20.29
C LYS A 144 6.17 -5.88 18.86
N LEU A 145 7.17 -6.50 18.24
CA LEU A 145 7.56 -6.21 16.85
C LEU A 145 6.48 -6.66 15.88
N ASP A 146 5.92 -7.84 16.06
CA ASP A 146 4.85 -8.39 15.24
C ASP A 146 3.60 -7.51 15.27
N LYS A 147 3.19 -7.08 16.45
CA LYS A 147 2.05 -6.20 16.63
C LYS A 147 2.21 -4.87 15.89
N ASN A 148 3.41 -4.27 15.88
CA ASN A 148 3.65 -2.95 15.32
C ASN A 148 4.11 -2.97 13.86
N LEU A 149 4.82 -4.01 13.42
CA LEU A 149 5.51 -4.06 12.15
C LEU A 149 5.19 -5.33 11.33
N GLY A 150 4.37 -6.24 11.85
CA GLY A 150 4.05 -7.50 11.20
C GLY A 150 3.44 -7.31 9.82
N SER A 151 2.52 -6.36 9.69
CA SER A 151 1.82 -6.04 8.44
C SER A 151 2.69 -5.41 7.35
N ILE A 152 3.89 -4.94 7.70
CA ILE A 152 4.85 -4.34 6.77
C ILE A 152 6.10 -5.20 6.55
N ALA A 153 6.08 -6.44 7.06
CA ALA A 153 7.23 -7.35 6.97
C ALA A 153 7.70 -7.58 5.53
N ASP A 154 6.76 -7.68 4.60
CA ASP A 154 7.01 -7.91 3.17
C ASP A 154 7.36 -6.65 2.38
N MET A 155 7.31 -5.48 3.02
CA MET A 155 7.61 -4.22 2.36
C MET A 155 9.12 -4.02 2.20
N SER A 156 9.63 -4.26 0.98
CA SER A 156 11.07 -4.15 0.67
C SER A 156 11.50 -2.72 0.31
N ARG A 157 10.59 -1.89 -0.20
CA ARG A 157 10.80 -0.51 -0.66
C ARG A 157 9.83 0.43 0.01
N LEU A 158 10.09 1.74 -0.05
CA LEU A 158 9.16 2.78 0.37
C LEU A 158 7.84 2.65 -0.41
N PRO A 159 6.69 2.93 0.24
CA PRO A 159 5.41 2.94 -0.44
C PRO A 159 5.33 4.07 -1.46
N ALA A 160 4.55 3.88 -2.51
CA ALA A 160 4.35 4.91 -3.53
C ALA A 160 3.31 5.95 -3.12
N ALA A 161 2.45 5.61 -2.16
CA ALA A 161 1.46 6.50 -1.59
C ALA A 161 1.09 6.08 -0.17
N LEU A 162 0.58 7.02 0.61
CA LEU A 162 -0.07 6.78 1.90
C LEU A 162 -1.58 6.96 1.77
N PHE A 163 -2.33 6.07 2.43
CA PHE A 163 -3.74 6.30 2.73
C PHE A 163 -3.92 6.44 4.25
N VAL A 164 -4.42 7.58 4.70
CA VAL A 164 -4.48 7.94 6.13
C VAL A 164 -5.93 8.13 6.56
N VAL A 165 -6.30 7.56 7.71
CA VAL A 165 -7.57 7.83 8.37
C VAL A 165 -7.30 8.72 9.57
N ASP A 166 -7.88 9.93 9.56
CA ASP A 166 -7.68 10.99 10.56
C ASP A 166 -6.27 11.63 10.49
N ILE A 167 -6.21 12.77 9.79
CA ILE A 167 -4.98 13.57 9.64
C ILE A 167 -4.42 14.03 10.99
N LYS A 168 -5.31 14.39 11.92
CA LYS A 168 -4.91 14.94 13.20
C LYS A 168 -4.21 13.92 14.09
N ALA A 169 -4.67 12.67 14.06
CA ALA A 169 -4.02 11.57 14.77
C ALA A 169 -2.67 11.21 14.15
N GLU A 170 -2.62 11.17 12.82
CA GLU A 170 -1.47 10.65 12.06
C GLU A 170 -0.55 11.76 11.51
N HIS A 171 -0.53 12.93 12.13
CA HIS A 171 0.26 14.10 11.69
C HIS A 171 1.77 13.80 11.49
N ILE A 172 2.33 12.82 12.23
CA ILE A 172 3.73 12.42 12.08
C ILE A 172 3.93 11.69 10.74
N ALA A 173 3.01 10.78 10.39
CA ALA A 173 3.05 10.03 9.13
C ALA A 173 2.97 10.98 7.93
N ILE A 174 2.08 11.95 8.00
CA ILE A 174 1.88 12.95 6.95
C ILE A 174 3.14 13.82 6.76
N LYS A 175 3.72 14.33 7.84
CA LYS A 175 4.97 15.11 7.77
C LYS A 175 6.15 14.31 7.23
N GLU A 176 6.24 13.02 7.54
CA GLU A 176 7.26 12.16 6.96
C GLU A 176 7.03 11.93 5.46
N ALA A 177 5.78 11.73 5.03
CA ALA A 177 5.43 11.56 3.63
C ALA A 177 5.71 12.83 2.81
N GLN A 178 5.31 13.99 3.30
CA GLN A 178 5.60 15.29 2.69
C GLN A 178 7.11 15.52 2.51
N LYS A 179 7.92 15.17 3.53
CA LYS A 179 9.39 15.29 3.46
C LYS A 179 10.02 14.44 2.37
N LEU A 180 9.37 13.33 2.00
CA LEU A 180 9.83 12.41 0.96
C LEU A 180 9.07 12.56 -0.37
N ASN A 181 8.20 13.56 -0.47
CA ASN A 181 7.32 13.79 -1.64
C ASN A 181 6.50 12.55 -2.02
N ILE A 182 6.00 11.83 -1.00
CA ILE A 182 5.09 10.69 -1.19
C ILE A 182 3.67 11.23 -1.14
N PRO A 183 2.83 11.02 -2.16
CA PRO A 183 1.45 11.50 -2.20
C PRO A 183 0.63 10.88 -1.07
N VAL A 184 -0.16 11.74 -0.41
CA VAL A 184 -0.99 11.39 0.73
C VAL A 184 -2.46 11.50 0.35
N PHE A 185 -3.17 10.40 0.48
CA PHE A 185 -4.62 10.29 0.41
C PHE A 185 -5.16 10.24 1.84
N ALA A 186 -6.15 11.05 2.18
CA ALA A 186 -6.65 11.04 3.54
C ALA A 186 -8.16 11.22 3.64
N MET A 187 -8.74 10.50 4.61
CA MET A 187 -10.06 10.82 5.15
C MET A 187 -9.91 12.01 6.09
N VAL A 188 -10.61 13.10 5.78
CA VAL A 188 -10.48 14.38 6.48
C VAL A 188 -11.83 14.80 7.02
N ASP A 189 -11.93 14.89 8.35
CA ASP A 189 -13.11 15.43 9.02
C ASP A 189 -12.97 16.96 9.19
N THR A 190 -14.03 17.60 9.59
CA THR A 190 -14.14 19.06 9.72
C THR A 190 -13.21 19.70 10.76
N ASN A 191 -12.53 18.92 11.61
CA ASN A 191 -11.58 19.35 12.63
C ASN A 191 -10.12 19.41 12.17
N SER A 192 -9.84 19.08 10.89
CA SER A 192 -8.50 18.89 10.36
C SER A 192 -8.23 19.82 9.17
N ASP A 193 -6.97 20.19 8.93
CA ASP A 193 -6.59 21.05 7.78
C ASP A 193 -6.44 20.22 6.51
N PRO A 194 -7.30 20.42 5.48
CA PRO A 194 -7.22 19.66 4.22
C PRO A 194 -5.97 19.97 3.37
N ARG A 195 -5.26 21.07 3.66
CA ARG A 195 -4.07 21.48 2.88
C ARG A 195 -2.84 20.66 3.18
N GLU A 196 -2.87 19.87 4.26
CA GLU A 196 -1.76 18.99 4.63
C GLU A 196 -1.65 17.74 3.76
N VAL A 197 -2.64 17.47 2.88
CA VAL A 197 -2.71 16.25 2.07
C VAL A 197 -3.01 16.57 0.61
N ASP A 198 -2.56 15.69 -0.30
CA ASP A 198 -2.70 15.88 -1.74
C ASP A 198 -4.11 15.51 -2.22
N TYR A 199 -4.67 14.42 -1.70
CA TYR A 199 -6.00 13.93 -2.04
C TYR A 199 -6.89 13.89 -0.81
N VAL A 200 -7.75 14.90 -0.70
CA VAL A 200 -8.67 15.07 0.42
C VAL A 200 -9.96 14.31 0.15
N ILE A 201 -10.37 13.43 1.07
CA ILE A 201 -11.69 12.80 1.08
C ILE A 201 -12.46 13.35 2.29
N PRO A 202 -13.29 14.39 2.10
CA PRO A 202 -14.06 14.98 3.21
C PRO A 202 -15.06 13.95 3.74
N SER A 203 -14.91 13.53 4.99
CA SER A 203 -15.73 12.43 5.52
C SER A 203 -15.62 12.31 7.03
N ASN A 204 -16.58 11.63 7.61
CA ASN A 204 -16.60 11.28 9.03
C ASN A 204 -15.56 10.17 9.28
N ASP A 205 -14.60 10.46 10.16
CA ASP A 205 -13.54 9.55 10.57
C ASP A 205 -13.78 8.87 11.93
N ASP A 206 -14.94 9.15 12.59
CA ASP A 206 -15.35 8.58 13.88
C ASP A 206 -16.29 7.37 13.73
N ALA A 207 -17.12 7.36 12.70
CA ALA A 207 -18.11 6.32 12.50
C ALA A 207 -17.54 5.11 11.74
N SER A 208 -17.54 3.93 12.36
CA SER A 208 -17.03 2.70 11.72
C SER A 208 -17.71 2.39 10.38
N LYS A 209 -19.02 2.65 10.25
CA LYS A 209 -19.75 2.46 8.98
C LYS A 209 -19.26 3.40 7.87
N SER A 210 -18.93 4.65 8.22
CA SER A 210 -18.38 5.63 7.29
C SER A 210 -17.01 5.18 6.79
N ILE A 211 -16.15 4.80 7.72
CA ILE A 211 -14.79 4.31 7.43
C ILE A 211 -14.85 3.06 6.55
N ASP A 212 -15.69 2.09 6.89
CA ASP A 212 -15.84 0.84 6.12
C ASP A 212 -16.33 1.13 4.68
N LYS A 213 -17.33 2.01 4.52
CA LYS A 213 -17.86 2.35 3.19
C LYS A 213 -16.80 3.00 2.30
N ILE A 214 -16.06 3.99 2.81
CA ILE A 214 -15.02 4.69 2.05
C ILE A 214 -13.86 3.77 1.74
N LEU A 215 -13.40 2.98 2.73
CA LEU A 215 -12.34 2.01 2.51
C LEU A 215 -12.74 0.95 1.50
N SER A 216 -14.00 0.50 1.50
CA SER A 216 -14.48 -0.46 0.49
C SER A 216 -14.34 0.12 -0.92
N LEU A 217 -14.81 1.34 -1.16
CA LEU A 217 -14.71 2.01 -2.46
C LEU A 217 -13.25 2.17 -2.92
N VAL A 218 -12.39 2.61 -2.00
CA VAL A 218 -10.97 2.81 -2.27
C VAL A 218 -10.25 1.49 -2.52
N THR A 219 -10.50 0.47 -1.70
CA THR A 219 -9.84 -0.83 -1.87
C THR A 219 -10.33 -1.60 -3.09
N ASP A 220 -11.57 -1.40 -3.50
CA ASP A 220 -12.08 -2.00 -4.73
C ASP A 220 -11.40 -1.36 -5.96
N ALA A 221 -11.19 -0.04 -5.97
CA ALA A 221 -10.39 0.62 -7.01
C ALA A 221 -8.93 0.12 -7.04
N VAL A 222 -8.33 -0.14 -5.88
CA VAL A 222 -6.98 -0.73 -5.78
C VAL A 222 -6.97 -2.16 -6.34
N LYS A 223 -7.98 -2.99 -6.06
CA LYS A 223 -8.12 -4.34 -6.62
C LYS A 223 -8.25 -4.31 -8.14
N ASP A 224 -9.07 -3.41 -8.66
CA ASP A 224 -9.23 -3.23 -10.11
C ASP A 224 -7.89 -2.84 -10.76
N GLY A 225 -7.11 -1.96 -10.12
CA GLY A 225 -5.77 -1.62 -10.58
C GLY A 225 -4.81 -2.81 -10.57
N LEU A 226 -4.86 -3.66 -9.56
CA LEU A 226 -4.06 -4.88 -9.49
C LEU A 226 -4.47 -5.91 -10.56
N ALA A 227 -5.77 -6.04 -10.83
CA ALA A 227 -6.31 -6.94 -11.87
C ALA A 227 -5.85 -6.48 -13.27
N ASN A 228 -5.91 -5.18 -13.56
CA ASN A 228 -5.42 -4.63 -14.83
C ASN A 228 -3.93 -4.93 -15.06
N ARG A 229 -3.11 -4.84 -14.01
CA ARG A 229 -1.68 -5.21 -14.08
C ARG A 229 -1.48 -6.69 -14.41
N THR A 230 -2.31 -7.58 -13.87
CA THR A 230 -2.20 -9.02 -14.13
C THR A 230 -2.52 -9.32 -15.59
N SER A 231 -3.58 -8.71 -16.12
CA SER A 231 -3.99 -8.86 -17.52
C SER A 231 -2.97 -8.28 -18.50
N GLU A 232 -2.33 -7.15 -18.17
CA GLU A 232 -1.25 -6.59 -19.00
C GLU A 232 -0.02 -7.52 -19.06
N LYS A 233 0.37 -8.13 -17.94
CA LYS A 233 1.48 -9.07 -17.90
C LYS A 233 1.20 -10.38 -18.65
N GLU A 234 -0.01 -10.90 -18.51
CA GLU A 234 -0.43 -12.09 -19.26
C GLU A 234 -0.52 -11.79 -20.77
N GLY A 235 -0.88 -10.55 -21.15
CA GLY A 235 -0.86 -10.10 -22.54
C GLY A 235 0.56 -9.96 -23.11
N ASP A 236 1.50 -9.42 -22.32
CA ASP A 236 2.90 -9.28 -22.72
C ASP A 236 3.61 -10.65 -22.82
N GLU A 237 3.36 -11.57 -21.86
CA GLU A 237 3.90 -12.93 -21.92
C GLU A 237 3.32 -13.73 -23.09
N ALA A 238 2.04 -13.56 -23.43
CA ALA A 238 1.41 -14.20 -24.58
C ALA A 238 1.99 -13.67 -25.91
N THR A 239 2.27 -12.37 -26.00
CA THR A 239 2.89 -11.76 -27.18
C THR A 239 4.37 -12.15 -27.34
N GLU A 240 5.12 -12.34 -26.23
CA GLU A 240 6.49 -12.85 -26.30
C GLU A 240 6.54 -14.33 -26.72
N VAL A 241 5.59 -15.14 -26.26
CA VAL A 241 5.51 -16.56 -26.67
C VAL A 241 5.13 -16.69 -28.15
N GLU A 242 4.17 -15.89 -28.65
CA GLU A 242 3.83 -15.88 -30.09
C GLU A 242 4.98 -15.35 -30.95
N ALA A 243 5.76 -14.38 -30.46
CA ALA A 243 6.92 -13.86 -31.20
C ALA A 243 8.10 -14.88 -31.24
N VAL A 244 8.23 -15.72 -30.22
CA VAL A 244 9.27 -16.78 -30.19
C VAL A 244 8.85 -17.98 -31.05
N GLU A 245 7.55 -18.29 -31.14
CA GLU A 245 7.03 -19.37 -31.98
C GLU A 245 7.05 -19.00 -33.48
N ALA A 246 6.91 -17.73 -33.84
CA ALA A 246 6.97 -17.23 -35.19
C ALA A 246 8.40 -17.22 -35.79
N VAL A 247 9.44 -17.32 -34.96
CA VAL A 247 10.87 -17.35 -35.39
C VAL A 247 11.43 -18.79 -35.51
N ALA A 248 10.67 -19.81 -35.09
CA ALA A 248 11.08 -21.21 -35.04
C ALA A 248 10.45 -22.07 -36.14
N ALA A 249 10.25 -21.55 -37.36
CA ALA A 249 9.92 -22.38 -38.52
C ALA A 249 11.22 -22.66 -39.34
N PRO A 250 11.64 -23.92 -39.51
CA PRO A 250 12.87 -24.23 -40.25
C PRO A 250 12.58 -24.23 -41.74
N GLU A 251 13.27 -23.36 -42.48
CA GLU A 251 13.37 -23.45 -43.92
C GLU A 251 14.41 -24.54 -44.26
N VAL A 252 13.92 -25.70 -44.68
CA VAL A 252 14.72 -26.78 -45.21
C VAL A 252 14.88 -26.56 -46.71
N ALA A 253 16.04 -26.14 -47.14
CA ALA A 253 16.45 -26.26 -48.54
C ALA A 253 17.84 -26.88 -48.63
N ALA A 254 17.85 -28.04 -49.27
CA ALA A 254 19.04 -28.83 -49.63
C ALA A 254 19.93 -28.07 -50.62
N VAL A 255 21.24 -28.28 -50.53
CA VAL A 255 22.14 -28.51 -51.68
C VAL A 255 23.52 -28.99 -51.20
N GLU A 256 23.87 -30.24 -51.58
CA GLU A 256 25.09 -30.84 -52.01
C GLU A 256 26.48 -30.39 -51.53
N THR A 257 27.21 -31.41 -51.08
CA THR A 257 28.66 -31.46 -50.91
C THR A 257 29.42 -31.38 -52.24
N PRO A 258 30.73 -31.04 -52.29
CA PRO A 258 31.76 -32.11 -52.24
C PRO A 258 33.03 -31.73 -51.42
N ALA A 259 33.75 -32.83 -51.13
CA ALA A 259 34.99 -32.96 -50.38
C ALA A 259 36.22 -32.31 -51.04
N THR A 260 37.21 -31.99 -50.21
CA THR A 260 38.65 -32.27 -50.34
C THR A 260 39.40 -31.72 -49.13
N GLU A 261 39.94 -32.55 -48.34
CA GLU A 261 41.36 -32.95 -48.11
C GLU A 261 42.30 -31.87 -47.53
N VAL A 262 42.92 -32.31 -46.43
CA VAL A 262 44.32 -32.20 -45.95
C VAL A 262 44.83 -30.82 -45.56
N GLU A 263 45.41 -30.53 -44.40
CA GLU A 263 46.60 -31.09 -43.76
C GLU A 263 46.80 -30.51 -42.36
N ALA A 264 47.41 -31.32 -41.53
CA ALA A 264 47.91 -31.04 -40.22
C ALA A 264 49.10 -30.05 -40.24
N THR A 265 49.21 -29.29 -39.12
CA THR A 265 50.53 -29.12 -38.49
C THR A 265 50.40 -28.67 -37.06
N GLU A 266 51.15 -29.32 -36.25
CA GLU A 266 51.44 -29.18 -34.80
C GLU A 266 52.23 -27.90 -34.50
N GLU A 267 52.35 -27.76 -33.22
CA GLU A 267 53.40 -27.15 -32.38
C GLU A 267 53.06 -25.82 -31.71
N THR A 268 52.93 -25.89 -30.46
CA THR A 268 53.78 -25.90 -29.26
C THR A 268 54.06 -24.52 -28.65
N LYS A 269 53.87 -24.52 -27.30
CA LYS A 269 54.66 -23.75 -26.28
C LYS A 269 54.56 -22.22 -26.33
N SER A 270 54.55 -21.50 -25.27
CA SER A 270 54.94 -21.61 -23.84
C SER A 270 54.69 -20.25 -23.18
N GLU A 271 54.44 -20.29 -21.89
CA GLU A 271 54.96 -19.36 -20.83
C GLU A 271 55.08 -17.86 -21.15
N GLU A 272 54.31 -17.02 -20.45
CA GLU A 272 54.72 -16.28 -19.26
C GLU A 272 53.48 -15.77 -18.48
#